data_e2100340d2a86a4fb2d5ae4586fa637f
#
_entry.id   e2100340d2a86a4fb2d5ae4586fa637f
#
_cell.length_a   1.000
_cell.length_b   1.000
_cell.length_c   1.000
_cell.angle_alpha   90.00
_cell.angle_beta   90.00
_cell.angle_gamma   90.00
#
_symmetry.space_group_name_H-M   'P 1'
#
loop_
_entity.id
_entity.type
_entity.pdbx_description
1 polymer ?
#
loop_
_entity_poly.entity_id
_entity_poly.type
_entity_poly.pdbx_seq_one_letter_code
_entity_poly.pdbx_strand_id
1 'polypeptide(L)'
;MEELNRQQTMPALALRGLTVFPQMLLHFDVGRQASIQALDESMASDLIFLVAQRELAVESPQEKDLYSIGTICNVRQILRLPGDNVRVMVEGVSRGRLCLLPKTTPYLNALVEELPAEQPVRRSTRTEALIRQTYELFERFIELAPKMTPDVLLSVLSSEDPGYIADYIAQN
;
A
#
# COMPACT_ATOMS: atom_id res chain seq x y z
N MET A 1 -0.32 13.18 25.61
CA MET A 1 -1.78 13.17 25.34
C MET A 1 -2.10 13.36 23.85
N GLU A 2 -1.22 12.89 22.94
CA GLU A 2 -1.42 12.97 21.48
C GLU A 2 -1.68 11.62 20.78
N GLU A 3 -1.75 10.51 21.53
CA GLU A 3 -1.91 9.16 20.91
C GLU A 3 -3.36 8.78 20.60
N LEU A 4 -4.34 9.55 21.08
CA LEU A 4 -5.77 9.14 20.97
C LEU A 4 -6.47 9.55 19.67
N ASN A 5 -5.78 10.16 18.70
CA ASN A 5 -6.43 10.71 17.51
C ASN A 5 -5.92 10.13 16.17
N ARG A 6 -5.28 8.95 16.20
CA ARG A 6 -4.75 8.33 14.96
C ARG A 6 -5.65 7.22 14.40
N GLN A 7 -6.76 6.92 15.08
CA GLN A 7 -7.71 5.92 14.60
C GLN A 7 -8.83 6.61 13.82
N GLN A 8 -9.06 6.14 12.62
CA GLN A 8 -10.15 6.62 11.78
C GLN A 8 -10.83 5.45 11.07
N THR A 9 -12.11 5.62 10.83
CA THR A 9 -12.90 4.63 10.08
C THR A 9 -12.96 5.09 8.62
N MET A 10 -12.61 4.18 7.71
CA MET A 10 -12.60 4.47 6.28
C MET A 10 -12.98 3.25 5.44
N PRO A 11 -13.45 3.45 4.20
CA PRO A 11 -13.64 2.37 3.25
C PRO A 11 -12.35 1.59 3.04
N ALA A 12 -12.48 0.26 2.85
CA ALA A 12 -11.31 -0.61 2.65
C ALA A 12 -11.48 -1.53 1.44
N LEU A 13 -10.36 -1.85 0.81
CA LEU A 13 -10.26 -2.86 -0.25
C LEU A 13 -9.31 -3.98 0.17
N ALA A 14 -9.81 -5.21 0.06
CA ALA A 14 -8.99 -6.40 0.20
C ALA A 14 -8.34 -6.75 -1.15
N LEU A 15 -7.02 -6.60 -1.22
CA LEU A 15 -6.24 -6.82 -2.44
C LEU A 15 -5.79 -8.27 -2.55
N ARG A 16 -5.85 -8.83 -3.77
CA ARG A 16 -5.42 -10.19 -4.08
C ARG A 16 -4.10 -10.17 -4.83
N GLY A 17 -3.03 -10.69 -4.20
CA GLY A 17 -1.72 -10.80 -4.83
C GLY A 17 -1.06 -9.46 -5.16
N LEU A 18 -1.50 -8.40 -4.49
CA LEU A 18 -1.00 -7.05 -4.67
C LEU A 18 -0.81 -6.41 -3.30
N THR A 19 0.30 -5.72 -3.12
CA THR A 19 0.59 -4.90 -1.95
C THR A 19 0.91 -3.49 -2.40
N VAL A 20 0.37 -2.50 -1.71
CA VAL A 20 0.65 -1.08 -1.96
C VAL A 20 1.52 -0.56 -0.85
N PHE A 21 2.53 0.22 -1.19
CA PHE A 21 3.44 0.86 -0.24
C PHE A 21 3.22 2.38 -0.19
N PRO A 22 3.61 3.07 0.88
CA PRO A 22 3.64 4.53 0.90
C PRO A 22 4.43 5.09 -0.29
N GLN A 23 3.99 6.23 -0.81
CA GLN A 23 4.55 6.92 -1.97
C GLN A 23 4.43 6.16 -3.32
N MET A 24 3.83 4.97 -3.32
CA MET A 24 3.55 4.22 -4.53
C MET A 24 2.34 4.80 -5.25
N LEU A 25 2.49 5.08 -6.54
CA LEU A 25 1.38 5.42 -7.43
C LEU A 25 1.04 4.20 -8.28
N LEU A 26 -0.17 3.70 -8.16
CA LEU A 26 -0.59 2.47 -8.80
C LEU A 26 -1.99 2.59 -9.37
N HIS A 27 -2.22 1.92 -10.51
CA HIS A 27 -3.56 1.71 -11.04
C HIS A 27 -3.86 0.23 -11.18
N PHE A 28 -5.10 -0.15 -10.87
CA PHE A 28 -5.58 -1.53 -10.99
C PHE A 28 -7.09 -1.56 -11.25
N ASP A 29 -7.57 -2.69 -11.74
CA ASP A 29 -8.96 -2.90 -12.08
C ASP A 29 -9.70 -3.58 -10.92
N VAL A 30 -10.91 -3.08 -10.65
CA VAL A 30 -11.80 -3.55 -9.59
C VAL A 30 -13.10 -4.02 -10.22
N GLY A 31 -13.46 -5.27 -10.01
CA GLY A 31 -14.68 -5.87 -10.56
C GLY A 31 -15.67 -6.37 -9.51
N ARG A 32 -15.25 -6.49 -8.23
CA ARG A 32 -16.17 -6.91 -7.15
C ARG A 32 -17.07 -5.76 -6.73
N GLN A 33 -18.39 -6.00 -6.69
CA GLN A 33 -19.39 -4.98 -6.33
C GLN A 33 -19.09 -4.32 -4.97
N ALA A 34 -18.75 -5.11 -3.96
CA ALA A 34 -18.38 -4.57 -2.64
C ALA A 34 -17.15 -3.63 -2.70
N SER A 35 -16.19 -3.93 -3.57
CA SER A 35 -15.00 -3.09 -3.76
C SER A 35 -15.34 -1.81 -4.52
N ILE A 36 -16.22 -1.88 -5.52
CA ILE A 36 -16.71 -0.71 -6.26
C ILE A 36 -17.48 0.23 -5.32
N GLN A 37 -18.33 -0.31 -4.46
CA GLN A 37 -19.05 0.48 -3.46
C GLN A 37 -18.09 1.14 -2.43
N ALA A 38 -17.03 0.44 -2.02
CA ALA A 38 -16.01 1.04 -1.17
C ALA A 38 -15.30 2.23 -1.85
N LEU A 39 -15.03 2.12 -3.16
CA LEU A 39 -14.47 3.23 -3.95
C LEU A 39 -15.45 4.40 -4.07
N ASP A 40 -16.72 4.13 -4.35
CA ASP A 40 -17.75 5.18 -4.45
C ASP A 40 -17.89 5.92 -3.10
N GLU A 41 -17.84 5.21 -1.98
CA GLU A 41 -17.88 5.81 -0.64
C GLU A 41 -16.62 6.62 -0.31
N SER A 42 -15.46 6.18 -0.80
CA SER A 42 -14.19 6.89 -0.57
C SER A 42 -14.13 8.26 -1.24
N MET A 43 -14.98 8.54 -2.22
CA MET A 43 -15.02 9.84 -2.90
C MET A 43 -15.37 11.01 -1.97
N ALA A 44 -15.95 10.75 -0.80
CA ALA A 44 -16.28 11.80 0.16
C ALA A 44 -15.05 12.33 0.92
N SER A 45 -14.02 11.51 1.07
CA SER A 45 -12.79 11.83 1.83
C SER A 45 -11.51 11.70 1.01
N ASP A 46 -11.62 11.18 -0.22
CA ASP A 46 -10.52 10.77 -1.10
C ASP A 46 -9.57 9.72 -0.47
N LEU A 47 -9.94 9.15 0.69
CA LEU A 47 -9.14 8.18 1.41
C LEU A 47 -9.73 6.78 1.33
N ILE A 48 -8.85 5.80 1.17
CA ILE A 48 -9.18 4.39 1.18
C ILE A 48 -8.06 3.57 1.83
N PHE A 49 -8.43 2.54 2.59
CA PHE A 49 -7.46 1.61 3.17
C PHE A 49 -7.28 0.39 2.27
N LEU A 50 -6.07 0.16 1.79
CA LEU A 50 -5.71 -0.98 0.97
C LEU A 50 -4.93 -2.00 1.79
N VAL A 51 -5.45 -3.22 1.86
CA VAL A 51 -4.86 -4.30 2.66
C VAL A 51 -4.85 -5.60 1.89
N ALA A 52 -3.73 -6.32 1.92
CA ALA A 52 -3.59 -7.59 1.20
C ALA A 52 -4.37 -8.72 1.90
N GLN A 53 -4.98 -9.61 1.11
CA GLN A 53 -5.55 -10.86 1.57
C GLN A 53 -4.45 -11.89 1.81
N ARG A 54 -4.62 -12.73 2.85
CA ARG A 54 -3.74 -13.88 3.12
C ARG A 54 -3.91 -14.97 2.08
N GLU A 55 -5.15 -15.25 1.70
CA GLU A 55 -5.49 -16.27 0.73
C GLU A 55 -6.31 -15.68 -0.43
N LEU A 56 -5.86 -15.94 -1.66
CA LEU A 56 -6.45 -15.38 -2.87
C LEU A 56 -7.85 -15.95 -3.18
N ALA A 57 -8.13 -17.17 -2.71
CA ALA A 57 -9.38 -17.88 -3.00
C ALA A 57 -10.59 -17.34 -2.21
N VAL A 58 -10.36 -16.62 -1.12
CA VAL A 58 -11.45 -16.11 -0.27
C VAL A 58 -12.18 -14.97 -0.99
N GLU A 59 -13.44 -15.18 -1.35
CA GLU A 59 -14.23 -14.17 -2.07
C GLU A 59 -14.75 -13.06 -1.16
N SER A 60 -15.17 -13.39 0.06
CA SER A 60 -15.71 -12.46 1.06
C SER A 60 -14.80 -12.44 2.29
N PRO A 61 -13.67 -11.75 2.25
CA PRO A 61 -12.70 -11.77 3.32
C PRO A 61 -13.26 -11.13 4.60
N GLN A 62 -12.97 -11.78 5.72
CA GLN A 62 -13.18 -11.28 7.07
C GLN A 62 -11.83 -10.77 7.62
N GLU A 63 -11.85 -10.18 8.81
CA GLU A 63 -10.65 -9.63 9.44
C GLU A 63 -9.48 -10.62 9.52
N LYS A 64 -9.75 -11.88 9.87
CA LYS A 64 -8.74 -12.95 9.95
C LYS A 64 -8.08 -13.30 8.61
N ASP A 65 -8.75 -13.00 7.50
CA ASP A 65 -8.30 -13.30 6.14
C ASP A 65 -7.41 -12.18 5.57
N LEU A 66 -7.24 -11.08 6.32
CA LEU A 66 -6.45 -9.92 5.95
C LEU A 66 -5.14 -9.86 6.74
N TYR A 67 -4.15 -9.19 6.17
CA TYR A 67 -2.97 -8.80 6.92
C TYR A 67 -3.30 -7.65 7.88
N SER A 68 -2.57 -7.56 8.99
CA SER A 68 -2.79 -6.52 9.99
C SER A 68 -2.27 -5.15 9.59
N ILE A 69 -1.35 -5.11 8.64
CA ILE A 69 -0.78 -3.86 8.12
C ILE A 69 -1.18 -3.70 6.66
N GLY A 70 -1.66 -2.53 6.33
CA GLY A 70 -1.99 -2.09 4.99
C GLY A 70 -1.51 -0.66 4.77
N THR A 71 -2.01 -0.03 3.70
CA THR A 71 -1.65 1.34 3.34
C THR A 71 -2.89 2.19 3.22
N ILE A 72 -2.88 3.34 3.87
CA ILE A 72 -3.85 4.42 3.66
C ILE A 72 -3.45 5.10 2.36
N CYS A 73 -4.39 5.20 1.43
CA CYS A 73 -4.15 5.73 0.09
C CYS A 73 -5.10 6.87 -0.23
N ASN A 74 -4.62 7.82 -1.03
CA ASN A 74 -5.48 8.77 -1.73
C ASN A 74 -6.01 8.13 -3.02
N VAL A 75 -7.29 8.25 -3.27
CA VAL A 75 -7.91 7.92 -4.55
C VAL A 75 -7.72 9.11 -5.49
N ARG A 76 -6.89 8.95 -6.51
CA ARG A 76 -6.55 10.02 -7.46
C ARG A 76 -7.47 10.07 -8.66
N GLN A 77 -7.90 8.92 -9.14
CA GLN A 77 -8.78 8.82 -10.31
C GLN A 77 -9.60 7.54 -10.27
N ILE A 78 -10.85 7.64 -10.69
CA ILE A 78 -11.75 6.50 -10.90
C ILE A 78 -12.27 6.58 -12.32
N LEU A 79 -12.05 5.52 -13.11
CA LEU A 79 -12.54 5.38 -14.48
C LEU A 79 -13.51 4.19 -14.54
N ARG A 80 -14.74 4.44 -14.95
CA ARG A 80 -15.71 3.36 -15.19
C ARG A 80 -15.45 2.75 -16.58
N LEU A 81 -15.23 1.46 -16.62
CA LEU A 81 -14.96 0.69 -17.82
C LEU A 81 -16.22 -0.06 -18.26
N PRO A 82 -16.32 -0.46 -19.55
CA PRO A 82 -17.40 -1.34 -20.01
C PRO A 82 -17.42 -2.66 -19.21
N GLY A 83 -18.62 -3.18 -18.88
CA GLY A 83 -18.79 -4.44 -18.16
C GLY A 83 -18.65 -4.33 -16.65
N ASP A 84 -19.11 -3.23 -16.09
CA ASP A 84 -19.17 -2.97 -14.62
C ASP A 84 -17.81 -3.06 -13.89
N ASN A 85 -16.71 -2.97 -14.62
CA ASN A 85 -15.38 -2.86 -14.05
C ASN A 85 -15.00 -1.39 -13.84
N VAL A 86 -14.21 -1.16 -12.82
CA VAL A 86 -13.70 0.17 -12.48
C VAL A 86 -12.18 0.12 -12.41
N ARG A 87 -11.53 1.03 -13.13
CA ARG A 87 -10.09 1.27 -12.98
C ARG A 87 -9.87 2.40 -12.00
N VAL A 88 -9.09 2.14 -10.99
CA VAL A 88 -8.74 3.14 -9.97
C VAL A 88 -7.26 3.44 -10.03
N MET A 89 -6.90 4.70 -9.83
CA MET A 89 -5.54 5.14 -9.57
C MET A 89 -5.45 5.62 -8.14
N VAL A 90 -4.52 5.06 -7.39
CA VAL A 90 -4.29 5.35 -5.98
C VAL A 90 -2.85 5.76 -5.73
N GLU A 91 -2.66 6.58 -4.72
CA GLU A 91 -1.34 6.96 -4.20
C GLU A 91 -1.24 6.58 -2.73
N GLY A 92 -0.26 5.78 -2.37
CA GLY A 92 0.02 5.41 -0.98
C GLY A 92 0.47 6.63 -0.17
N VAL A 93 -0.16 6.85 0.98
CA VAL A 93 0.15 7.97 1.87
C VAL A 93 0.98 7.50 3.06
N SER A 94 0.43 6.60 3.85
CA SER A 94 1.04 6.10 5.08
C SER A 94 0.65 4.66 5.36
N ARG A 95 1.42 3.97 6.20
CA ARG A 95 1.01 2.66 6.71
C ARG A 95 -0.11 2.79 7.71
N GLY A 96 -1.05 1.86 7.67
CA GLY A 96 -2.14 1.73 8.63
C GLY A 96 -2.19 0.35 9.23
N ARG A 97 -2.51 0.28 10.53
CA ARG A 97 -2.83 -0.98 11.20
C ARG A 97 -4.34 -1.18 11.19
N LEU A 98 -4.79 -2.30 10.66
CA LEU A 98 -6.18 -2.73 10.78
C LEU A 98 -6.48 -3.08 12.22
N CYS A 99 -7.34 -2.30 12.87
CA CYS A 99 -7.78 -2.54 14.24
C CYS A 99 -9.03 -3.41 14.27
N LEU A 100 -10.01 -3.09 13.45
CA LEU A 100 -11.29 -3.80 13.35
C LEU A 100 -11.90 -3.64 11.96
N LEU A 101 -12.78 -4.58 11.58
CA LEU A 101 -13.72 -4.45 10.47
C LEU A 101 -15.14 -4.31 10.99
N PRO A 102 -15.60 -3.13 11.42
CA PRO A 102 -16.93 -2.94 11.99
C PRO A 102 -18.04 -3.21 10.97
N LYS A 103 -17.74 -3.17 9.69
CA LYS A 103 -18.70 -3.42 8.61
C LYS A 103 -18.02 -4.16 7.45
N THR A 104 -18.64 -5.24 7.01
CA THR A 104 -18.19 -6.07 5.89
C THR A 104 -19.17 -6.08 4.71
N THR A 105 -20.37 -5.56 4.91
CA THR A 105 -21.44 -5.44 3.92
C THR A 105 -22.10 -4.06 3.99
N PRO A 106 -22.46 -3.41 2.89
CA PRO A 106 -22.27 -3.84 1.49
C PRO A 106 -20.83 -3.71 0.98
N TYR A 107 -19.93 -3.06 1.73
CA TYR A 107 -18.50 -2.91 1.47
C TYR A 107 -17.71 -3.04 2.78
N LEU A 108 -16.42 -3.28 2.66
CA LEU A 108 -15.52 -3.31 3.82
C LEU A 108 -15.30 -1.88 4.33
N ASN A 109 -15.57 -1.69 5.62
CA ASN A 109 -15.25 -0.46 6.33
C ASN A 109 -14.33 -0.82 7.49
N ALA A 110 -13.16 -0.22 7.55
CA ALA A 110 -12.10 -0.56 8.48
C ALA A 110 -11.87 0.57 9.50
N LEU A 111 -11.72 0.20 10.76
CA LEU A 111 -11.09 1.06 11.76
C LEU A 111 -9.58 0.88 11.64
N VAL A 112 -8.90 1.94 11.25
CA VAL A 112 -7.47 1.94 10.95
C VAL A 112 -6.75 2.90 11.88
N GLU A 113 -5.68 2.42 12.48
CA GLU A 113 -4.70 3.25 13.20
C GLU A 113 -3.59 3.63 12.23
N GLU A 114 -3.46 4.92 11.95
CA GLU A 114 -2.35 5.40 11.15
C GLU A 114 -1.03 5.23 11.90
N LEU A 115 -0.10 4.53 11.30
CA LEU A 115 1.22 4.34 11.87
C LEU A 115 2.07 5.58 11.57
N PRO A 116 2.80 6.10 12.57
CA PRO A 116 3.68 7.24 12.34
C PRO A 116 4.71 6.89 11.27
N ALA A 117 5.04 7.87 10.45
CA ALA A 117 6.21 7.77 9.59
C ALA A 117 7.41 7.43 10.48
N GLU A 118 8.19 6.44 10.05
CA GLU A 118 9.39 6.09 10.79
C GLU A 118 10.25 7.35 10.94
N GLN A 119 10.67 7.62 12.18
CA GLN A 119 11.58 8.72 12.40
C GLN A 119 12.87 8.44 11.64
N PRO A 120 13.50 9.47 11.04
CA PRO A 120 14.74 9.28 10.31
C PRO A 120 15.73 8.54 11.19
N VAL A 121 16.11 7.34 10.75
CA VAL A 121 17.04 6.48 11.46
C VAL A 121 18.33 7.27 11.67
N ARG A 122 18.78 7.38 12.93
CA ARG A 122 20.09 7.98 13.19
C ARG A 122 21.13 7.24 12.36
N ARG A 123 21.81 7.95 11.49
CA ARG A 123 22.87 7.40 10.64
C ARG A 123 23.97 6.84 11.55
N SER A 124 24.02 5.54 11.62
CA SER A 124 25.13 4.82 12.25
C SER A 124 25.97 4.21 11.13
N THR A 125 27.24 3.94 11.40
CA THR A 125 28.13 3.22 10.47
C THR A 125 27.51 1.89 10.02
N ARG A 126 26.76 1.23 10.90
CA ARG A 126 26.03 0.00 10.57
C ARG A 126 24.91 0.26 9.56
N THR A 127 24.10 1.30 9.75
CA THR A 127 23.02 1.66 8.84
C THR A 127 23.57 2.01 7.45
N GLU A 128 24.64 2.80 7.40
CA GLU A 128 25.31 3.14 6.14
C GLU A 128 25.89 1.92 5.42
N ALA A 129 26.47 0.98 6.16
CA ALA A 129 26.98 -0.26 5.61
C ALA A 129 25.84 -1.13 5.02
N LEU A 130 24.69 -1.22 5.71
CA LEU A 130 23.53 -1.96 5.22
C LEU A 130 22.93 -1.32 3.96
N ILE A 131 22.80 0.00 3.91
CA ILE A 131 22.32 0.71 2.72
C ILE A 131 23.25 0.43 1.53
N ARG A 132 24.56 0.55 1.72
CA ARG A 132 25.54 0.24 0.66
C ARG A 132 25.42 -1.19 0.17
N GLN A 133 25.34 -2.16 1.09
CA GLN A 133 25.14 -3.57 0.73
C GLN A 133 23.83 -3.80 -0.02
N THR A 134 22.76 -3.09 0.37
CA THR A 134 21.46 -3.15 -0.33
C THR A 134 21.60 -2.66 -1.76
N TYR A 135 22.31 -1.55 -2.00
CA TYR A 135 22.56 -1.05 -3.34
C TYR A 135 23.31 -2.04 -4.21
N GLU A 136 24.42 -2.61 -3.69
CA GLU A 136 25.23 -3.60 -4.41
C GLU A 136 24.41 -4.85 -4.78
N LEU A 137 23.58 -5.33 -3.85
CA LEU A 137 22.70 -6.49 -4.10
C LEU A 137 21.60 -6.17 -5.10
N PHE A 138 21.02 -4.98 -5.02
CA PHE A 138 19.95 -4.58 -5.93
C PHE A 138 20.47 -4.32 -7.35
N GLU A 139 21.65 -3.73 -7.50
CA GLU A 139 22.34 -3.58 -8.79
C GLU A 139 22.55 -4.95 -9.46
N ARG A 140 23.09 -5.91 -8.71
CA ARG A 140 23.26 -7.30 -9.22
C ARG A 140 21.92 -7.97 -9.56
N PHE A 141 20.88 -7.70 -8.79
CA PHE A 141 19.55 -8.22 -9.07
C PHE A 141 19.01 -7.67 -10.40
N ILE A 142 19.15 -6.37 -10.65
CA ILE A 142 18.71 -5.72 -11.90
C ILE A 142 19.46 -6.29 -13.10
N GLU A 143 20.78 -6.53 -13.00
CA GLU A 143 21.56 -7.16 -14.08
C GLU A 143 21.01 -8.55 -14.48
N LEU A 144 20.44 -9.28 -13.51
CA LEU A 144 19.88 -10.62 -13.73
C LEU A 144 18.40 -10.61 -14.08
N ALA A 145 17.71 -9.49 -13.92
CA ALA A 145 16.28 -9.34 -14.10
C ALA A 145 15.96 -8.58 -15.42
N PRO A 146 15.78 -9.27 -16.56
CA PRO A 146 15.69 -8.66 -17.88
C PRO A 146 14.47 -7.75 -18.09
N LYS A 147 13.51 -7.76 -17.15
CA LYS A 147 12.30 -6.93 -17.20
C LYS A 147 12.45 -5.60 -16.46
N MET A 148 13.50 -5.43 -15.69
CA MET A 148 13.73 -4.20 -14.91
C MET A 148 14.52 -3.20 -15.74
N THR A 149 14.11 -1.94 -15.68
CA THR A 149 14.80 -0.85 -16.37
C THR A 149 15.89 -0.24 -15.46
N PRO A 150 16.99 0.29 -16.04
CA PRO A 150 18.03 0.98 -15.27
C PRO A 150 17.52 2.16 -14.44
N ASP A 151 16.40 2.79 -14.85
CA ASP A 151 15.79 3.92 -14.14
C ASP A 151 15.33 3.55 -12.71
N VAL A 152 14.97 2.28 -12.51
CA VAL A 152 14.62 1.77 -11.18
C VAL A 152 15.82 1.84 -10.22
N LEU A 153 17.02 1.50 -10.72
CA LEU A 153 18.25 1.62 -9.94
C LEU A 153 18.57 3.08 -9.60
N LEU A 154 18.40 3.99 -10.55
CA LEU A 154 18.66 5.42 -10.32
C LEU A 154 17.75 5.98 -9.21
N SER A 155 16.48 5.56 -9.18
CA SER A 155 15.53 5.97 -8.14
C SER A 155 15.96 5.50 -6.76
N VAL A 156 16.46 4.27 -6.64
CA VAL A 156 16.99 3.72 -5.38
C VAL A 156 18.26 4.46 -4.95
N LEU A 157 19.20 4.66 -5.87
CA LEU A 157 20.48 5.32 -5.58
C LEU A 157 20.34 6.82 -5.23
N SER A 158 19.25 7.45 -5.65
CA SER A 158 18.99 8.88 -5.37
C SER A 158 18.44 9.16 -3.99
N SER A 159 17.97 8.13 -3.27
CA SER A 159 17.40 8.26 -1.92
C SER A 159 18.40 7.86 -0.84
N GLU A 160 18.38 8.58 0.25
CA GLU A 160 19.14 8.27 1.47
C GLU A 160 18.24 7.78 2.61
N ASP A 161 16.93 7.68 2.37
CA ASP A 161 15.96 7.18 3.34
C ASP A 161 15.85 5.64 3.26
N PRO A 162 16.27 4.90 4.29
CA PRO A 162 16.22 3.44 4.28
C PRO A 162 14.80 2.88 4.11
N GLY A 163 13.79 3.58 4.66
CA GLY A 163 12.38 3.18 4.54
C GLY A 163 11.91 3.29 3.10
N TYR A 164 12.16 4.42 2.46
CA TYR A 164 11.85 4.60 1.05
C TYR A 164 12.56 3.59 0.15
N ILE A 165 13.87 3.36 0.38
CA ILE A 165 14.66 2.39 -0.39
C ILE A 165 14.04 0.99 -0.28
N ALA A 166 13.69 0.57 0.93
CA ALA A 166 13.08 -0.74 1.17
C ALA A 166 11.71 -0.87 0.46
N ASP A 167 10.86 0.13 0.58
CA ASP A 167 9.55 0.15 -0.06
C ASP A 167 9.66 0.17 -1.59
N TYR A 168 10.55 1.00 -2.12
CA TYR A 168 10.76 1.11 -3.56
C TYR A 168 11.31 -0.17 -4.17
N ILE A 169 12.22 -0.87 -3.49
CA ILE A 169 12.71 -2.19 -3.92
C ILE A 169 11.58 -3.22 -3.86
N ALA A 170 10.78 -3.20 -2.79
CA ALA A 170 9.72 -4.20 -2.59
C ALA A 170 8.53 -4.05 -3.58
N GLN A 171 8.33 -2.88 -4.17
CA GLN A 171 7.26 -2.65 -5.15
C GLN A 171 7.64 -3.04 -6.58
N ASN A 172 8.94 -3.22 -6.89
CA ASN A 172 9.47 -3.55 -8.19
C ASN A 172 9.91 -5.01 -8.29
#